data_65b170e7711436b2f49007bc01f029e7
#
_entry.id   65b170e7711436b2f49007bc01f029e7
#
_cell.length_a   1.000
_cell.length_b   1.000
_cell.length_c   1.000
_cell.angle_alpha   90.00
_cell.angle_beta   90.00
_cell.angle_gamma   90.00
#
_symmetry.space_group_name_H-M   'P 1'
#
loop_
_entity.id
_entity.type
_entity.pdbx_description
1 polymer ?
#
loop_
_entity_poly.entity_id
_entity_poly.type
_entity_poly.pdbx_seq_one_letter_code
_entity_poly.pdbx_strand_id
1 'polypeptide(L)'
;MISIIICSRFQSISKELKDNIENTVGVVHEIICIDNSKSQYDIFSAYNEGVKRSQYPLLCFMHEDILHYTNDWGKLLINHFRDLKVGLIGISGPRFISQIPGIWWGPGSTDAGKDAICQYSIDTNRADPTITYNTSLNPLQMRMP
;
A
#
# COMPACT_ATOMS: atom_id res chain seq x y z
N MET A 1 -3.95 -15.64 5.20
CA MET A 1 -5.16 -15.24 4.45
C MET A 1 -5.33 -13.74 4.61
N ILE A 2 -5.67 -13.03 3.54
CA ILE A 2 -5.69 -11.56 3.49
C ILE A 2 -6.99 -11.09 2.83
N SER A 3 -7.68 -10.11 3.40
CA SER A 3 -8.75 -9.36 2.75
C SER A 3 -8.17 -8.08 2.14
N ILE A 4 -8.21 -7.96 0.82
CA ILE A 4 -7.72 -6.82 0.06
C ILE A 4 -8.89 -5.91 -0.22
N ILE A 5 -8.86 -4.70 0.34
CA ILE A 5 -9.95 -3.73 0.28
C ILE A 5 -9.53 -2.58 -0.64
N ILE A 6 -10.30 -2.37 -1.69
CA ILE A 6 -10.02 -1.36 -2.72
C ILE A 6 -11.23 -0.45 -2.85
N CYS A 7 -11.02 0.86 -2.62
CA CYS A 7 -12.01 1.87 -2.96
C CYS A 7 -11.81 2.29 -4.41
N SER A 8 -12.80 2.05 -5.27
CA SER A 8 -12.71 2.33 -6.69
C SER A 8 -13.61 3.48 -7.11
N ARG A 9 -13.11 4.35 -7.97
CA ARG A 9 -13.89 5.38 -8.67
C ARG A 9 -14.77 4.79 -9.78
N PHE A 10 -14.66 3.48 -10.01
CA PHE A 10 -15.45 2.72 -10.96
C PHE A 10 -16.28 1.67 -10.22
N GLN A 11 -17.27 1.10 -10.89
CA GLN A 11 -18.11 0.05 -10.31
C GLN A 11 -17.35 -1.24 -9.98
N SER A 12 -16.20 -1.44 -10.61
CA SER A 12 -15.32 -2.58 -10.39
C SER A 12 -13.87 -2.19 -10.64
N ILE A 13 -12.94 -2.94 -10.08
CA ILE A 13 -11.51 -2.82 -10.40
C ILE A 13 -11.24 -3.29 -11.83
N SER A 14 -10.15 -2.79 -12.41
CA SER A 14 -9.71 -3.23 -13.74
C SER A 14 -9.32 -4.71 -13.75
N LYS A 15 -9.48 -5.34 -14.92
CA LYS A 15 -9.01 -6.72 -15.11
C LYS A 15 -7.51 -6.84 -14.86
N GLU A 16 -6.74 -5.85 -15.30
CA GLU A 16 -5.29 -5.81 -15.12
C GLU A 16 -4.91 -5.85 -13.63
N LEU A 17 -5.53 -5.01 -12.80
CA LEU A 17 -5.29 -5.01 -11.35
C LEU A 17 -5.69 -6.34 -10.72
N LYS A 18 -6.84 -6.88 -11.10
CA LYS A 18 -7.30 -8.17 -10.57
C LYS A 18 -6.31 -9.28 -10.91
N ASP A 19 -5.93 -9.40 -12.19
CA ASP A 19 -4.98 -10.41 -12.66
C ASP A 19 -3.60 -10.22 -11.99
N ASN A 20 -3.18 -8.98 -11.78
CA ASN A 20 -1.94 -8.67 -11.07
C ASN A 20 -1.96 -9.18 -9.63
N ILE A 21 -3.01 -8.89 -8.87
CA ILE A 21 -3.17 -9.36 -7.49
C ILE A 21 -3.15 -10.90 -7.46
N GLU A 22 -3.97 -11.54 -8.26
CA GLU A 22 -4.09 -13.01 -8.33
C GLU A 22 -2.74 -13.68 -8.60
N ASN A 23 -1.93 -13.09 -9.50
CA ASN A 23 -0.66 -13.65 -9.91
C ASN A 23 0.49 -13.36 -8.90
N THR A 24 0.38 -12.32 -8.08
CA THR A 24 1.51 -11.85 -7.26
C THR A 24 1.33 -12.03 -5.76
N VAL A 25 0.11 -12.13 -5.26
CA VAL A 25 -0.15 -12.19 -3.81
C VAL A 25 0.41 -13.44 -3.13
N GLY A 26 0.33 -14.59 -3.78
CA GLY A 26 0.92 -15.86 -3.33
C GLY A 26 0.30 -16.48 -2.08
N VAL A 27 -0.88 -16.01 -1.65
CA VAL A 27 -1.60 -16.53 -0.48
C VAL A 27 -3.12 -16.55 -0.74
N VAL A 28 -3.84 -17.29 0.07
CA VAL A 28 -5.31 -17.24 0.07
C VAL A 28 -5.77 -15.84 0.42
N HIS A 29 -6.59 -15.27 -0.42
CA HIS A 29 -7.08 -13.91 -0.28
C HIS A 29 -8.52 -13.76 -0.82
N GLU A 30 -9.09 -12.62 -0.54
CA GLU A 30 -10.29 -12.10 -1.19
C GLU A 30 -10.06 -10.66 -1.62
N ILE A 31 -10.76 -10.22 -2.64
CA ILE A 31 -10.74 -8.84 -3.11
C ILE A 31 -12.12 -8.24 -2.87
N ILE A 32 -12.17 -7.17 -2.08
CA ILE A 32 -13.37 -6.42 -1.75
C ILE A 32 -13.29 -5.07 -2.44
N CYS A 33 -14.01 -4.92 -3.54
CA CYS A 33 -14.14 -3.64 -4.23
C CYS A 33 -15.32 -2.85 -3.67
N ILE A 34 -15.05 -1.64 -3.21
CA ILE A 34 -16.05 -0.67 -2.80
C ILE A 34 -16.30 0.28 -3.97
N ASP A 35 -17.46 0.16 -4.58
CA ASP A 35 -17.90 1.05 -5.65
C ASP A 35 -18.14 2.45 -5.08
N ASN A 36 -17.28 3.39 -5.44
CA ASN A 36 -17.39 4.80 -5.12
C ASN A 36 -17.54 5.68 -6.38
N SER A 37 -18.07 5.10 -7.46
CA SER A 37 -18.24 5.80 -8.75
C SER A 37 -19.15 7.02 -8.67
N LYS A 38 -20.01 7.07 -7.64
CA LYS A 38 -20.89 8.20 -7.35
C LYS A 38 -20.38 9.11 -6.25
N SER A 39 -19.12 8.94 -5.81
CA SER A 39 -18.51 9.70 -4.70
C SER A 39 -19.34 9.73 -3.42
N GLN A 40 -20.02 8.61 -3.12
CA GLN A 40 -20.92 8.49 -1.96
C GLN A 40 -20.18 8.24 -0.64
N TYR A 41 -18.91 7.87 -0.70
CA TYR A 41 -18.07 7.62 0.45
C TYR A 41 -16.86 8.55 0.44
N ASP A 42 -16.46 9.07 1.60
CA ASP A 42 -15.07 9.44 1.83
C ASP A 42 -14.20 8.17 1.95
N ILE A 43 -12.89 8.35 1.93
CA ILE A 43 -11.96 7.21 1.90
C ILE A 43 -12.07 6.35 3.18
N PHE A 44 -12.30 6.96 4.34
CA PHE A 44 -12.43 6.24 5.60
C PHE A 44 -13.71 5.44 5.66
N SER A 45 -14.82 6.03 5.22
CA SER A 45 -16.12 5.36 5.14
C SER A 45 -16.09 4.18 4.17
N ALA A 46 -15.44 4.34 3.01
CA ALA A 46 -15.26 3.27 2.03
C ALA A 46 -14.46 2.10 2.63
N TYR A 47 -13.34 2.38 3.26
CA TYR A 47 -12.53 1.32 3.88
C TYR A 47 -13.22 0.66 5.05
N ASN A 48 -13.94 1.40 5.90
CA ASN A 48 -14.74 0.82 6.98
C ASN A 48 -15.85 -0.09 6.45
N GLU A 49 -16.46 0.24 5.33
CA GLU A 49 -17.42 -0.64 4.68
C GLU A 49 -16.76 -1.92 4.16
N GLY A 50 -15.56 -1.82 3.60
CA GLY A 50 -14.76 -2.98 3.21
C GLY A 50 -14.40 -3.88 4.40
N VAL A 51 -14.03 -3.29 5.54
CA VAL A 51 -13.74 -4.05 6.78
C VAL A 51 -14.95 -4.86 7.23
N LYS A 52 -16.15 -4.29 7.18
CA LYS A 52 -17.37 -5.02 7.55
C LYS A 52 -17.65 -6.24 6.68
N ARG A 53 -17.19 -6.22 5.42
CA ARG A 53 -17.37 -7.31 4.45
C ARG A 53 -16.25 -8.33 4.49
N SER A 54 -15.12 -8.00 5.16
CA SER A 54 -13.93 -8.85 5.18
C SER A 54 -14.13 -10.13 5.98
N GLN A 55 -13.58 -11.24 5.46
CA GLN A 55 -13.65 -12.56 6.10
C GLN A 55 -12.33 -12.96 6.76
N TYR A 56 -11.21 -12.28 6.41
CA TYR A 56 -9.89 -12.64 6.89
C TYR A 56 -9.34 -11.62 7.88
N PRO A 57 -8.50 -12.05 8.84
CA PRO A 57 -8.03 -11.19 9.93
C PRO A 57 -6.98 -10.17 9.51
N LEU A 58 -6.26 -10.40 8.40
CA LEU A 58 -5.31 -9.43 7.87
C LEU A 58 -6.01 -8.62 6.79
N LEU A 59 -5.97 -7.30 6.96
CA LEU A 59 -6.58 -6.34 6.06
C LEU A 59 -5.50 -5.61 5.28
N CYS A 60 -5.65 -5.55 3.97
CA CYS A 60 -4.78 -4.79 3.08
C CYS A 60 -5.62 -3.71 2.39
N PHE A 61 -5.36 -2.46 2.71
CA PHE A 61 -6.02 -1.32 2.07
C PHE A 61 -5.12 -0.82 0.94
N MET A 62 -5.66 -0.72 -0.26
CA MET A 62 -4.89 -0.25 -1.42
C MET A 62 -5.74 0.57 -2.38
N HIS A 63 -5.07 1.37 -3.19
CA HIS A 63 -5.67 2.11 -4.28
C HIS A 63 -5.88 1.24 -5.52
N GLU A 64 -6.80 1.65 -6.39
CA GLU A 64 -7.15 0.93 -7.63
C GLU A 64 -6.12 1.06 -8.76
N ASP A 65 -5.12 1.92 -8.59
CA ASP A 65 -4.08 2.25 -9.57
C ASP A 65 -2.68 1.71 -9.17
N ILE A 66 -2.64 0.75 -8.24
CA ILE A 66 -1.40 0.13 -7.78
C ILE A 66 -1.25 -1.25 -8.41
N LEU A 67 -0.09 -1.52 -9.02
CA LEU A 67 0.30 -2.84 -9.46
C LEU A 67 1.46 -3.38 -8.62
N HIS A 68 1.38 -4.65 -8.27
CA HIS A 68 2.44 -5.34 -7.54
C HIS A 68 3.36 -6.07 -8.51
N TYR A 69 4.68 -5.93 -8.35
CA TYR A 69 5.68 -6.62 -9.16
C TYR A 69 6.52 -7.60 -8.34
N THR A 70 6.34 -7.57 -7.02
CA THR A 70 6.96 -8.55 -6.14
C THR A 70 6.06 -9.76 -6.05
N ASN A 71 6.54 -10.90 -6.51
CA ASN A 71 5.84 -12.16 -6.31
C ASN A 71 5.79 -12.53 -4.84
N ASP A 72 4.71 -13.18 -4.43
CA ASP A 72 4.50 -13.65 -3.05
C ASP A 72 4.48 -12.52 -1.99
N TRP A 73 4.13 -11.29 -2.38
CA TRP A 73 4.09 -10.16 -1.46
C TRP A 73 3.18 -10.42 -0.25
N GLY A 74 2.10 -11.18 -0.40
CA GLY A 74 1.22 -11.55 0.70
C GLY A 74 1.89 -12.48 1.71
N LYS A 75 2.81 -13.35 1.27
CA LYS A 75 3.63 -14.17 2.20
C LYS A 75 4.57 -13.29 3.01
N LEU A 76 5.16 -12.27 2.38
CA LEU A 76 6.03 -11.32 3.07
C LEU A 76 5.27 -10.56 4.14
N LEU A 77 4.07 -10.05 3.83
CA LEU A 77 3.21 -9.38 4.81
C LEU A 77 2.88 -10.30 6.00
N ILE A 78 2.40 -11.51 5.74
CA ILE A 78 2.08 -12.47 6.80
C ILE A 78 3.30 -12.75 7.68
N ASN A 79 4.48 -12.85 7.08
CA ASN A 79 5.70 -13.11 7.84
C ASN A 79 6.04 -11.97 8.81
N HIS A 80 5.84 -10.71 8.40
CA HIS A 80 6.05 -9.55 9.27
C HIS A 80 5.07 -9.52 10.45
N PHE A 81 3.81 -9.91 10.25
CA PHE A 81 2.81 -9.98 11.32
C PHE A 81 3.00 -11.15 12.29
N ARG A 82 4.02 -12.01 12.11
CA ARG A 82 4.44 -12.98 13.13
C ARG A 82 5.07 -12.31 14.36
N ASP A 83 5.66 -11.14 14.18
CA ASP A 83 6.05 -10.31 15.31
C ASP A 83 4.79 -9.64 15.89
N LEU A 84 4.41 -10.05 17.10
CA LEU A 84 3.22 -9.54 17.79
C LEU A 84 3.28 -8.05 18.12
N LYS A 85 4.43 -7.41 17.96
CA LYS A 85 4.60 -5.96 18.13
C LYS A 85 4.19 -5.19 16.86
N VAL A 86 4.07 -5.88 15.73
CA VAL A 86 3.67 -5.28 14.45
C VAL A 86 2.16 -5.25 14.37
N GLY A 87 1.56 -4.07 14.51
CA GLY A 87 0.13 -3.87 14.35
C GLY A 87 -0.26 -3.24 13.00
N LEU A 88 0.68 -2.56 12.33
CA LEU A 88 0.45 -1.87 11.07
C LEU A 88 1.72 -1.90 10.22
N ILE A 89 1.54 -2.08 8.91
CA ILE A 89 2.61 -1.99 7.93
C ILE A 89 2.15 -1.01 6.86
N GLY A 90 2.99 -0.03 6.53
CA GLY A 90 2.81 0.88 5.41
C GLY A 90 3.96 0.76 4.42
N ILE A 91 3.67 0.98 3.14
CA ILE A 91 4.65 0.92 2.06
C ILE A 91 5.43 2.23 1.95
N SER A 92 4.79 3.31 2.37
CA SER A 92 5.35 4.66 2.32
C SER A 92 5.03 5.41 3.59
N GLY A 93 6.01 6.13 4.11
CA GLY A 93 5.83 6.94 5.30
C GLY A 93 7.13 7.57 5.78
N PRO A 94 7.05 8.60 6.60
CA PRO A 94 8.22 9.22 7.20
C PRO A 94 8.79 8.36 8.34
N ARG A 95 10.08 8.42 8.54
CA ARG A 95 10.76 7.84 9.73
C ARG A 95 10.39 8.55 11.02
N PHE A 96 10.08 9.84 10.90
CA PHE A 96 9.72 10.69 12.03
C PHE A 96 8.39 11.36 11.74
N ILE A 97 7.52 11.32 12.71
CA ILE A 97 6.27 12.09 12.70
C ILE A 97 6.56 13.39 13.45
N SER A 98 6.41 14.52 12.77
CA SER A 98 6.50 15.83 13.41
C SER A 98 5.40 15.97 14.47
N GLN A 99 5.73 16.57 15.61
CA GLN A 99 4.73 16.96 16.61
C GLN A 99 3.81 18.10 16.11
N ILE A 100 4.25 18.79 15.07
CA ILE A 100 3.47 19.86 14.41
C ILE A 100 2.78 19.24 13.21
N PRO A 101 1.45 19.39 13.07
CA PRO A 101 0.74 18.93 11.88
C PRO A 101 1.35 19.53 10.62
N GLY A 102 1.70 18.70 9.66
CA GLY A 102 2.32 19.11 8.41
C GLY A 102 2.26 17.99 7.38
N ILE A 103 2.72 18.31 6.16
CA ILE A 103 2.85 17.33 5.11
C ILE A 103 3.91 16.28 5.52
N TRP A 104 3.63 15.00 5.30
CA TRP A 104 4.49 13.89 5.71
C TRP A 104 5.87 13.88 5.01
N TRP A 105 6.01 14.57 3.87
CA TRP A 105 7.27 14.84 3.19
C TRP A 105 7.83 16.23 3.48
N GLY A 106 7.30 16.90 4.49
CA GLY A 106 7.48 18.31 4.80
C GLY A 106 8.82 18.68 5.43
N PRO A 107 8.91 19.89 5.99
CA PRO A 107 10.14 20.65 6.19
C PRO A 107 11.16 19.90 7.04
N GLY A 108 12.30 19.74 6.50
CA GLY A 108 13.41 18.97 7.04
C GLY A 108 14.12 18.17 5.96
N SER A 109 13.77 18.37 4.71
CA SER A 109 14.50 17.84 3.57
C SER A 109 15.82 18.59 3.33
N THR A 110 16.59 18.76 4.40
CA THR A 110 18.04 18.79 4.32
C THR A 110 18.52 17.39 3.90
N ASP A 111 19.75 17.20 3.54
CA ASP A 111 20.27 15.87 3.17
C ASP A 111 19.96 14.79 4.22
N ALA A 112 19.79 15.15 5.49
CA ALA A 112 19.26 14.27 6.54
C ALA A 112 17.79 13.86 6.36
N GLY A 113 17.01 14.63 5.61
CA GLY A 113 15.60 14.33 5.34
C GLY A 113 15.40 13.29 4.24
N LYS A 114 16.36 13.08 3.37
CA LYS A 114 16.30 12.02 2.35
C LYS A 114 16.28 10.62 2.97
N ASP A 115 16.91 10.46 4.13
CA ASP A 115 16.90 9.23 4.90
C ASP A 115 15.63 9.06 5.75
N ALA A 116 14.80 10.08 5.83
CA ALA A 116 13.61 10.10 6.67
C ALA A 116 12.35 9.58 5.96
N ILE A 117 12.39 9.39 4.65
CA ILE A 117 11.25 8.93 3.86
C ILE A 117 11.56 7.56 3.29
N CYS A 118 10.75 6.58 3.66
CA CYS A 118 10.75 5.28 3.01
C CYS A 118 9.63 5.32 1.96
N GLN A 119 10.00 5.64 0.73
CA GLN A 119 9.06 5.68 -0.39
C GLN A 119 9.67 5.00 -1.60
N TYR A 120 8.84 4.18 -2.21
CA TYR A 120 9.11 3.63 -3.52
C TYR A 120 8.05 4.15 -4.50
N SER A 121 8.47 4.84 -5.52
CA SER A 121 7.58 5.31 -6.58
C SER A 121 8.24 5.15 -7.94
N ILE A 122 7.44 4.79 -8.94
CA ILE A 122 7.82 4.87 -10.33
C ILE A 122 7.17 6.12 -10.91
N ASP A 123 7.97 7.03 -11.41
CA ASP A 123 7.47 8.13 -12.23
C ASP A 123 7.33 7.65 -13.68
N THR A 124 6.12 7.23 -14.02
CA THR A 124 5.78 6.74 -15.38
C THR A 124 5.78 7.85 -16.43
N ASN A 125 5.86 9.11 -16.03
CA ASN A 125 5.93 10.25 -16.94
C ASN A 125 7.35 10.56 -17.41
N ARG A 126 8.37 9.88 -16.88
CA ARG A 126 9.74 10.02 -17.34
C ARG A 126 10.05 9.00 -18.43
N ALA A 127 10.78 9.45 -19.46
CA ALA A 127 11.30 8.59 -20.52
C ALA A 127 12.28 7.50 -20.00
N ASP A 128 12.82 7.70 -18.79
CA ASP A 128 13.63 6.75 -18.06
C ASP A 128 13.11 6.69 -16.62
N PRO A 129 12.31 5.66 -16.27
CA PRO A 129 11.76 5.55 -14.92
C PRO A 129 12.87 5.27 -13.93
N THR A 130 13.28 6.31 -13.22
CA THR A 130 14.28 6.20 -12.16
C THR A 130 13.62 5.61 -10.93
N ILE A 131 14.02 4.41 -10.58
CA ILE A 131 13.63 3.80 -9.32
C ILE A 131 14.51 4.41 -8.23
N THR A 132 13.92 5.23 -7.38
CA THR A 132 14.66 5.79 -6.24
C THR A 132 14.49 4.87 -5.04
N TYR A 133 15.54 4.17 -4.65
CA TYR A 133 15.58 3.41 -3.42
C TYR A 133 16.10 4.30 -2.29
N ASN A 134 15.38 4.38 -1.20
CA ASN A 134 15.96 4.80 0.05
C ASN A 134 16.31 3.55 0.86
N THR A 135 17.58 3.13 0.76
CA THR A 135 18.08 1.85 1.28
C THR A 135 18.54 1.92 2.73
N SER A 136 18.36 3.03 3.42
CA SER A 136 18.89 3.20 4.79
C SER A 136 18.22 2.34 5.83
N LEU A 137 17.32 1.44 5.44
CA LEU A 137 16.54 0.64 6.35
C LEU A 137 16.46 -0.82 6.02
N ASN A 138 16.76 -1.54 7.03
CA ASN A 138 16.43 -2.90 7.40
C ASN A 138 15.22 -3.51 6.64
N PRO A 139 15.17 -4.81 6.47
CA PRO A 139 14.60 -5.63 5.39
C PRO A 139 13.10 -5.58 5.19
N LEU A 140 12.43 -4.53 5.53
CA LEU A 140 11.12 -4.16 5.01
C LEU A 140 11.23 -3.66 3.56
N GLN A 141 12.23 -4.14 2.82
CA GLN A 141 12.30 -3.92 1.39
C GLN A 141 11.19 -4.72 0.72
N MET A 142 9.96 -4.22 0.80
CA MET A 142 9.04 -4.52 -0.26
C MET A 142 9.59 -3.82 -1.51
N ARG A 143 10.24 -4.58 -2.35
CA ARG A 143 10.44 -4.17 -3.74
C ARG A 143 9.06 -4.16 -4.35
N MET A 144 8.48 -3.00 -4.43
CA MET A 144 7.50 -2.72 -5.44
C MET A 144 8.26 -2.11 -6.61
N PRO A 145 7.94 -2.42 -7.81
CA PRO A 145 8.68 -2.07 -9.01
C PRO A 145 8.60 -0.62 -9.33
#